data_ba03af7774ce98e5f19270e6e6d4f5a2
#
_entry.id   ba03af7774ce98e5f19270e6e6d4f5a2
#
_cell.length_a   1.000
_cell.length_b   1.000
_cell.length_c   1.000
_cell.angle_alpha   90.00
_cell.angle_beta   90.00
_cell.angle_gamma   90.00
#
_symmetry.space_group_name_H-M   'P 1'
#
loop_
_entity.id
_entity.type
_entity.pdbx_description
1 polymer ?
#
loop_
_entity_poly.entity_id
_entity_poly.type
_entity_poly.pdbx_seq_one_letter_code
_entity_poly.pdbx_strand_id
1 'polypeptide(L)'
;MNKLLKIAIMFAIPLAMWFITPPEGLSVGAWRLLGFYLMAIVGLVVKPWPAPIILLLSIAGSAIFLNATKNVLSGYASTTVWLVFSAFSLSVAFVKTGLGRRIAYLLIKSLGHTTLRLGYVTALLDLIISPVTPSNTARCGGIVFPIMNSVAKALGSEPGESAKKAGSYLMVNTYMVTKVTSLMFATAMAPNLLAADYMNKILGVDINWGLWALALVVPGLVMLLITPALVYYLDKPSIQHIDSHAIADEGLKELGPMSGREKSLIAIFILALVGWALPSILTQGFGIKFSLDATAVAIVAMVAALVTGVIKWEDMLESKGAWNTLIWFGGIIGMSSALSKVKFFEWLADFMGTHFNFGDNPMLALIIIGAISIAVRYLFASGSAYVVAMLPVFLTVGKVAGVNPMALSLLLAATNSYGGALTHYGGAAAPIVFGAGYNTVKSWWI
;
A
#
# COMPACT_ATOMS: atom_id res chain seq x y z
N MET A 1 -1.41 15.97 -21.08
CA MET A 1 -0.02 15.92 -21.61
C MET A 1 0.07 14.80 -22.61
N ASN A 2 0.55 15.07 -23.85
CA ASN A 2 0.71 14.09 -24.92
C ASN A 2 1.70 12.98 -24.51
N LYS A 3 1.49 11.75 -24.99
CA LYS A 3 2.34 10.58 -24.69
C LYS A 3 3.81 10.82 -25.08
N LEU A 4 4.04 11.43 -26.23
CA LEU A 4 5.40 11.77 -26.69
C LEU A 4 6.12 12.73 -25.75
N LEU A 5 5.43 13.75 -25.23
CA LEU A 5 6.01 14.68 -24.26
C LEU A 5 6.37 13.98 -22.93
N LYS A 6 5.53 13.05 -22.46
CA LYS A 6 5.82 12.23 -21.28
C LYS A 6 7.09 11.40 -21.45
N ILE A 7 7.23 10.79 -22.61
CA ILE A 7 8.42 10.01 -23.01
C ILE A 7 9.66 10.91 -23.05
N ALA A 8 9.56 12.05 -23.73
CA ALA A 8 10.66 13.01 -23.83
C ALA A 8 11.14 13.50 -22.46
N ILE A 9 10.22 13.87 -21.55
CA ILE A 9 10.56 14.29 -20.19
C ILE A 9 11.29 13.15 -19.45
N MET A 10 10.82 11.92 -19.57
CA MET A 10 11.42 10.77 -18.88
C MET A 10 12.86 10.52 -19.35
N PHE A 11 13.11 10.51 -20.66
CA PHE A 11 14.45 10.24 -21.22
C PHE A 11 15.40 11.44 -21.17
N ALA A 12 14.88 12.67 -21.10
CA ALA A 12 15.70 13.87 -20.95
C ALA A 12 16.55 13.85 -19.67
N ILE A 13 16.07 13.17 -18.61
CA ILE A 13 16.77 13.13 -17.32
C ILE A 13 18.12 12.41 -17.40
N PRO A 14 18.20 11.12 -17.77
CA PRO A 14 19.49 10.44 -17.87
C PRO A 14 20.35 11.06 -18.96
N LEU A 15 19.75 11.57 -20.04
CA LEU A 15 20.50 12.28 -21.09
C LEU A 15 21.15 13.56 -20.56
N ALA A 16 20.43 14.42 -19.86
CA ALA A 16 20.97 15.62 -19.24
C ALA A 16 22.07 15.28 -18.22
N MET A 17 21.84 14.30 -17.36
CA MET A 17 22.82 13.87 -16.34
C MET A 17 24.04 13.18 -16.93
N TRP A 18 24.01 12.79 -18.20
CA TRP A 18 25.18 12.27 -18.90
C TRP A 18 26.19 13.35 -19.24
N PHE A 19 25.74 14.58 -19.54
CA PHE A 19 26.55 15.72 -19.92
C PHE A 19 26.85 16.71 -18.79
N ILE A 20 26.02 16.68 -17.72
CA ILE A 20 26.24 17.52 -16.53
C ILE A 20 27.29 16.87 -15.64
N THR A 21 28.27 17.65 -15.22
CA THR A 21 29.31 17.20 -14.27
C THR A 21 28.66 16.84 -12.93
N PRO A 22 29.04 15.72 -12.33
CA PRO A 22 28.52 15.35 -11.02
C PRO A 22 28.90 16.39 -9.96
N PRO A 23 28.04 16.60 -8.94
CA PRO A 23 28.40 17.41 -7.79
C PRO A 23 29.64 16.86 -7.08
N GLU A 24 30.32 17.74 -6.34
CA GLU A 24 31.51 17.38 -5.57
C GLU A 24 31.20 16.24 -4.58
N GLY A 25 32.11 15.29 -4.48
CA GLY A 25 31.96 14.11 -3.61
C GLY A 25 31.14 12.96 -4.23
N LEU A 26 30.50 13.11 -5.40
CA LEU A 26 29.74 12.07 -6.06
C LEU A 26 30.45 11.54 -7.31
N SER A 27 30.63 10.23 -7.42
CA SER A 27 31.26 9.63 -8.60
C SER A 27 30.40 9.78 -9.87
N VAL A 28 31.03 9.85 -11.05
CA VAL A 28 30.34 9.91 -12.33
C VAL A 28 29.38 8.73 -12.53
N GLY A 29 29.79 7.53 -12.09
CA GLY A 29 28.94 6.34 -12.16
C GLY A 29 27.69 6.45 -11.27
N ALA A 30 27.84 6.96 -10.04
CA ALA A 30 26.72 7.20 -9.14
C ALA A 30 25.76 8.26 -9.68
N TRP A 31 26.30 9.35 -10.25
CA TRP A 31 25.52 10.42 -10.87
C TRP A 31 24.68 9.91 -12.04
N ARG A 32 25.27 9.16 -12.95
CA ARG A 32 24.57 8.58 -14.10
C ARG A 32 23.53 7.53 -13.67
N LEU A 33 23.85 6.71 -12.66
CA LEU A 33 22.90 5.74 -12.10
C LEU A 33 21.70 6.46 -11.47
N LEU A 34 21.93 7.56 -10.75
CA LEU A 34 20.88 8.43 -10.26
C LEU A 34 19.97 8.93 -11.40
N GLY A 35 20.55 9.27 -12.56
CA GLY A 35 19.79 9.67 -13.75
C GLY A 35 18.78 8.63 -14.20
N PHE A 36 19.17 7.35 -14.26
CA PHE A 36 18.26 6.25 -14.58
C PHE A 36 17.23 5.99 -13.45
N TYR A 37 17.62 6.17 -12.19
CA TYR A 37 16.70 6.07 -11.07
C TYR A 37 15.63 7.18 -11.12
N LEU A 38 16.03 8.42 -11.36
CA LEU A 38 15.11 9.56 -11.53
C LEU A 38 14.23 9.40 -12.77
N MET A 39 14.75 8.81 -13.86
CA MET A 39 13.94 8.42 -15.02
C MET A 39 12.81 7.46 -14.60
N ALA A 40 13.10 6.47 -13.75
CA ALA A 40 12.07 5.58 -13.23
C ALA A 40 11.04 6.34 -12.38
N ILE A 41 11.49 7.20 -11.45
CA ILE A 41 10.60 8.01 -10.61
C ILE A 41 9.66 8.87 -11.45
N VAL A 42 10.23 9.67 -12.35
CA VAL A 42 9.45 10.56 -13.21
C VAL A 42 8.52 9.76 -14.12
N GLY A 43 8.99 8.63 -14.67
CA GLY A 43 8.16 7.71 -15.44
C GLY A 43 6.94 7.19 -14.65
N LEU A 44 7.13 6.82 -13.38
CA LEU A 44 6.03 6.38 -12.49
C LEU A 44 5.02 7.51 -12.19
N VAL A 45 5.46 8.77 -12.22
CA VAL A 45 4.60 9.95 -12.03
C VAL A 45 3.84 10.29 -13.31
N VAL A 46 4.56 10.45 -14.43
CA VAL A 46 3.93 10.90 -15.71
C VAL A 46 3.21 9.79 -16.47
N LYS A 47 3.56 8.52 -16.16
CA LYS A 47 2.92 7.30 -16.69
C LYS A 47 2.78 7.28 -18.21
N PRO A 48 3.86 7.30 -18.99
CA PRO A 48 3.80 7.05 -20.44
C PRO A 48 3.47 5.59 -20.75
N TRP A 49 3.87 4.66 -19.86
CA TRP A 49 3.62 3.22 -19.88
C TRP A 49 3.27 2.70 -18.48
N PRO A 50 2.79 1.44 -18.36
CA PRO A 50 2.68 0.75 -17.07
C PRO A 50 4.01 0.68 -16.31
N ALA A 51 3.95 0.71 -14.98
CA ALA A 51 5.12 0.72 -14.11
C ALA A 51 6.19 -0.35 -14.43
N PRO A 52 5.85 -1.62 -14.74
CA PRO A 52 6.85 -2.62 -15.11
C PRO A 52 7.71 -2.21 -16.30
N ILE A 53 7.11 -1.64 -17.36
CA ILE A 53 7.86 -1.21 -18.57
C ILE A 53 8.83 -0.08 -18.22
N ILE A 54 8.40 0.87 -17.39
CA ILE A 54 9.24 2.00 -16.96
C ILE A 54 10.47 1.49 -16.21
N LEU A 55 10.27 0.55 -15.27
CA LEU A 55 11.39 -0.01 -14.51
C LEU A 55 12.32 -0.86 -15.38
N LEU A 56 11.78 -1.67 -16.28
CA LEU A 56 12.60 -2.44 -17.22
C LEU A 56 13.44 -1.54 -18.13
N LEU A 57 12.90 -0.40 -18.58
CA LEU A 57 13.67 0.59 -19.34
C LEU A 57 14.82 1.18 -18.51
N SER A 58 14.58 1.55 -17.25
CA SER A 58 15.62 2.06 -16.36
C SER A 58 16.69 1.03 -16.04
N ILE A 59 16.29 -0.23 -15.83
CA ILE A 59 17.21 -1.37 -15.65
C ILE A 59 18.05 -1.58 -16.91
N ALA A 60 17.41 -1.64 -18.09
CA ALA A 60 18.11 -1.85 -19.36
C ALA A 60 19.12 -0.72 -19.64
N GLY A 61 18.71 0.54 -19.42
CA GLY A 61 19.63 1.67 -19.55
C GLY A 61 20.82 1.56 -18.59
N SER A 62 20.58 1.27 -17.32
CA SER A 62 21.66 1.10 -16.34
C SER A 62 22.57 -0.10 -16.66
N ALA A 63 21.99 -1.19 -17.16
CA ALA A 63 22.76 -2.38 -17.54
C ALA A 63 23.68 -2.10 -18.75
N ILE A 64 23.16 -1.47 -19.79
CA ILE A 64 23.89 -1.22 -21.05
C ILE A 64 24.93 -0.11 -20.85
N PHE A 65 24.54 1.02 -20.30
CA PHE A 65 25.40 2.22 -20.26
C PHE A 65 26.33 2.29 -19.06
N LEU A 66 26.02 1.58 -17.95
CA LEU A 66 26.79 1.61 -16.71
C LEU A 66 27.35 0.25 -16.31
N ASN A 67 27.11 -0.79 -17.10
CA ASN A 67 27.48 -2.16 -16.78
C ASN A 67 27.00 -2.61 -15.37
N ALA A 68 25.83 -2.11 -14.94
CA ALA A 68 25.30 -2.26 -13.60
C ALA A 68 24.33 -3.44 -13.45
N THR A 69 24.26 -4.36 -14.44
CA THR A 69 23.27 -5.44 -14.54
C THR A 69 23.08 -6.20 -13.22
N LYS A 70 24.17 -6.72 -12.64
CA LYS A 70 24.13 -7.49 -11.39
C LYS A 70 23.53 -6.68 -10.23
N ASN A 71 23.87 -5.39 -10.16
CA ASN A 71 23.42 -4.52 -9.07
C ASN A 71 21.94 -4.16 -9.22
N VAL A 72 21.49 -3.74 -10.40
CA VAL A 72 20.10 -3.34 -10.62
C VAL A 72 19.11 -4.51 -10.63
N LEU A 73 19.57 -5.72 -10.95
CA LEU A 73 18.76 -6.93 -10.86
C LEU A 73 18.73 -7.54 -9.45
N SER A 74 19.60 -7.09 -8.53
CA SER A 74 19.65 -7.63 -7.17
C SER A 74 18.36 -7.51 -6.39
N GLY A 75 17.50 -6.56 -6.75
CA GLY A 75 16.19 -6.39 -6.13
C GLY A 75 15.25 -7.57 -6.32
N TYR A 76 15.39 -8.34 -7.39
CA TYR A 76 14.57 -9.54 -7.61
C TYR A 76 14.94 -10.71 -6.66
N ALA A 77 16.11 -10.66 -6.03
CA ALA A 77 16.52 -11.57 -4.96
C ALA A 77 16.15 -11.04 -3.55
N SER A 78 15.51 -9.86 -3.46
CA SER A 78 15.09 -9.29 -2.18
C SER A 78 13.98 -10.12 -1.55
N THR A 79 14.13 -10.44 -0.26
CA THR A 79 13.10 -11.11 0.54
C THR A 79 11.80 -10.32 0.55
N THR A 80 11.87 -8.98 0.63
CA THR A 80 10.70 -8.10 0.59
C THR A 80 9.90 -8.24 -0.70
N VAL A 81 10.55 -8.41 -1.85
CA VAL A 81 9.88 -8.61 -3.14
C VAL A 81 9.12 -9.95 -3.15
N TRP A 82 9.74 -11.01 -2.64
CA TRP A 82 9.12 -12.33 -2.53
C TRP A 82 8.01 -12.38 -1.49
N LEU A 83 8.15 -11.65 -0.38
CA LEU A 83 7.06 -11.45 0.58
C LEU A 83 5.81 -10.88 -0.11
N VAL A 84 5.96 -9.78 -0.86
CA VAL A 84 4.85 -9.14 -1.58
C VAL A 84 4.24 -10.07 -2.61
N PHE A 85 5.07 -10.71 -3.45
CA PHE A 85 4.61 -11.64 -4.48
C PHE A 85 3.84 -12.82 -3.88
N SER A 86 4.37 -13.43 -2.83
CA SER A 86 3.72 -14.56 -2.14
C SER A 86 2.41 -14.14 -1.45
N ALA A 87 2.36 -12.96 -0.84
CA ALA A 87 1.14 -12.45 -0.23
C ALA A 87 0.04 -12.14 -1.27
N PHE A 88 0.39 -11.82 -2.52
CA PHE A 88 -0.60 -11.72 -3.59
C PHE A 88 -1.35 -13.03 -3.85
N SER A 89 -0.74 -14.18 -3.59
CA SER A 89 -1.40 -15.49 -3.71
C SER A 89 -2.60 -15.62 -2.77
N LEU A 90 -2.46 -15.11 -1.55
CA LEU A 90 -3.57 -15.10 -0.58
C LEU A 90 -4.68 -14.16 -1.03
N SER A 91 -4.34 -13.01 -1.60
CA SER A 91 -5.33 -12.11 -2.21
C SER A 91 -6.11 -12.79 -3.33
N VAL A 92 -5.43 -13.52 -4.22
CA VAL A 92 -6.08 -14.33 -5.28
C VAL A 92 -6.98 -15.38 -4.67
N ALA A 93 -6.52 -16.07 -3.62
CA ALA A 93 -7.29 -17.09 -2.92
C ALA A 93 -8.60 -16.54 -2.32
N PHE A 94 -8.57 -15.36 -1.69
CA PHE A 94 -9.77 -14.71 -1.17
C PHE A 94 -10.81 -14.40 -2.26
N VAL A 95 -10.35 -13.95 -3.43
CA VAL A 95 -11.24 -13.67 -4.57
C VAL A 95 -11.80 -14.96 -5.17
N LYS A 96 -10.95 -15.95 -5.45
CA LYS A 96 -11.34 -17.21 -6.15
C LYS A 96 -12.20 -18.12 -5.29
N THR A 97 -12.00 -18.15 -3.98
CA THR A 97 -12.84 -18.96 -3.07
C THR A 97 -14.17 -18.31 -2.71
N GLY A 98 -14.28 -16.99 -2.85
CA GLY A 98 -15.45 -16.25 -2.39
C GLY A 98 -15.48 -16.02 -0.86
N LEU A 99 -14.42 -16.39 -0.13
CA LEU A 99 -14.36 -16.25 1.34
C LEU A 99 -14.59 -14.81 1.78
N GLY A 100 -14.05 -13.82 1.07
CA GLY A 100 -14.28 -12.40 1.38
C GLY A 100 -15.75 -12.01 1.32
N ARG A 101 -16.50 -12.50 0.31
CA ARG A 101 -17.95 -12.30 0.20
C ARG A 101 -18.70 -12.96 1.35
N ARG A 102 -18.32 -14.19 1.72
CA ARG A 102 -18.94 -14.91 2.86
C ARG A 102 -18.73 -14.18 4.17
N ILE A 103 -17.52 -13.75 4.47
CA ILE A 103 -17.24 -12.97 5.69
C ILE A 103 -18.08 -11.69 5.70
N ALA A 104 -18.18 -10.99 4.58
CA ALA A 104 -19.00 -9.79 4.47
C ALA A 104 -20.47 -10.05 4.78
N TYR A 105 -21.09 -11.06 4.16
CA TYR A 105 -22.51 -11.36 4.42
C TYR A 105 -22.76 -11.85 5.85
N LEU A 106 -21.83 -12.60 6.46
CA LEU A 106 -21.92 -12.96 7.86
C LEU A 106 -21.86 -11.73 8.79
N LEU A 107 -20.97 -10.79 8.51
CA LEU A 107 -20.88 -9.53 9.24
C LEU A 107 -22.12 -8.65 9.02
N ILE A 108 -22.64 -8.56 7.78
CA ILE A 108 -23.87 -7.83 7.48
C ILE A 108 -25.04 -8.44 8.27
N LYS A 109 -25.19 -9.77 8.25
CA LYS A 109 -26.25 -10.47 8.98
C LYS A 109 -26.23 -10.18 10.47
N SER A 110 -25.04 -10.21 11.08
CA SER A 110 -24.90 -10.07 12.53
C SER A 110 -24.89 -8.62 13.01
N LEU A 111 -24.36 -7.69 12.24
CA LEU A 111 -24.09 -6.31 12.66
C LEU A 111 -24.75 -5.23 11.80
N GLY A 112 -25.25 -5.57 10.59
CA GLY A 112 -25.62 -4.63 9.55
C GLY A 112 -27.00 -3.97 9.67
N HIS A 113 -27.65 -3.95 10.85
CA HIS A 113 -29.04 -3.52 11.03
C HIS A 113 -29.30 -2.01 10.79
N THR A 114 -28.27 -1.19 10.71
CA THR A 114 -28.37 0.23 10.37
C THR A 114 -27.30 0.62 9.37
N THR A 115 -27.52 1.72 8.64
CA THR A 115 -26.53 2.21 7.66
C THR A 115 -25.19 2.58 8.33
N LEU A 116 -25.21 3.17 9.54
CA LEU A 116 -23.99 3.41 10.31
C LEU A 116 -23.26 2.09 10.63
N ARG A 117 -24.00 1.07 11.08
CA ARG A 117 -23.41 -0.25 11.37
C ARG A 117 -22.86 -0.93 10.12
N LEU A 118 -23.46 -0.73 8.93
CA LEU A 118 -22.84 -1.17 7.67
C LEU A 118 -21.47 -0.51 7.41
N GLY A 119 -21.31 0.73 7.82
CA GLY A 119 -20.00 1.38 7.79
C GLY A 119 -18.97 0.67 8.67
N TYR A 120 -19.35 0.23 9.86
CA TYR A 120 -18.48 -0.58 10.73
C TYR A 120 -18.29 -2.01 10.23
N VAL A 121 -19.28 -2.60 9.59
CA VAL A 121 -19.14 -3.89 8.86
C VAL A 121 -18.08 -3.77 7.77
N THR A 122 -18.11 -2.68 7.01
CA THR A 122 -17.07 -2.37 6.00
C THR A 122 -15.69 -2.28 6.65
N ALA A 123 -15.58 -1.60 7.80
CA ALA A 123 -14.34 -1.46 8.54
C ALA A 123 -13.80 -2.81 9.04
N LEU A 124 -14.65 -3.65 9.61
CA LEU A 124 -14.28 -4.99 10.09
C LEU A 124 -13.89 -5.92 8.94
N LEU A 125 -14.63 -5.91 7.84
CA LEU A 125 -14.31 -6.69 6.66
C LEU A 125 -12.93 -6.34 6.12
N ASP A 126 -12.67 -5.05 5.90
CA ASP A 126 -11.41 -4.59 5.35
C ASP A 126 -10.25 -4.84 6.32
N LEU A 127 -10.47 -4.67 7.64
CA LEU A 127 -9.51 -4.99 8.69
C LEU A 127 -9.10 -6.47 8.67
N ILE A 128 -10.07 -7.39 8.57
CA ILE A 128 -9.80 -8.83 8.53
C ILE A 128 -8.95 -9.21 7.32
N ILE A 129 -9.22 -8.62 6.16
CA ILE A 129 -8.56 -9.01 4.91
C ILE A 129 -7.20 -8.28 4.73
N SER A 130 -7.04 -7.11 5.35
CA SER A 130 -5.89 -6.22 5.09
C SER A 130 -4.52 -6.83 5.33
N PRO A 131 -4.27 -7.67 6.37
CA PRO A 131 -2.94 -8.20 6.63
C PRO A 131 -2.36 -9.08 5.53
N VAL A 132 -3.22 -9.71 4.73
CA VAL A 132 -2.83 -10.68 3.69
C VAL A 132 -3.08 -10.19 2.27
N THR A 133 -3.52 -8.95 2.10
CA THR A 133 -3.80 -8.40 0.77
C THR A 133 -2.89 -7.22 0.48
N PRO A 134 -1.72 -7.43 -0.16
CA PRO A 134 -0.69 -6.40 -0.34
C PRO A 134 -1.04 -5.36 -1.41
N SER A 135 -2.29 -5.32 -1.81
CA SER A 135 -2.84 -4.31 -2.71
C SER A 135 -4.15 -3.76 -2.15
N ASN A 136 -4.09 -2.58 -1.58
CA ASN A 136 -5.28 -1.87 -1.12
C ASN A 136 -6.26 -1.57 -2.27
N THR A 137 -5.77 -1.41 -3.49
CA THR A 137 -6.60 -1.25 -4.69
C THR A 137 -7.37 -2.53 -5.01
N ALA A 138 -6.71 -3.69 -4.98
CA ALA A 138 -7.37 -4.98 -5.22
C ALA A 138 -8.35 -5.31 -4.09
N ARG A 139 -7.99 -5.05 -2.84
CA ARG A 139 -8.84 -5.26 -1.67
C ARG A 139 -10.09 -4.38 -1.72
N CYS A 140 -9.89 -3.07 -1.84
CA CYS A 140 -10.99 -2.12 -1.95
C CYS A 140 -11.82 -2.36 -3.20
N GLY A 141 -11.21 -2.32 -4.39
CA GLY A 141 -11.92 -2.37 -5.67
C GLY A 141 -12.40 -3.77 -6.08
N GLY A 142 -11.72 -4.83 -5.64
CA GLY A 142 -12.04 -6.21 -6.04
C GLY A 142 -12.88 -6.98 -5.02
N ILE A 143 -12.93 -6.57 -3.76
CA ILE A 143 -13.66 -7.29 -2.71
C ILE A 143 -14.67 -6.37 -2.02
N VAL A 144 -14.22 -5.33 -1.33
CA VAL A 144 -15.07 -4.54 -0.42
C VAL A 144 -16.08 -3.68 -1.19
N PHE A 145 -15.62 -2.93 -2.18
CA PHE A 145 -16.47 -2.05 -2.98
C PHE A 145 -17.58 -2.79 -3.74
N PRO A 146 -17.34 -3.91 -4.46
CA PRO A 146 -18.41 -4.63 -5.15
C PRO A 146 -19.52 -5.09 -4.19
N ILE A 147 -19.16 -5.53 -2.98
CA ILE A 147 -20.11 -5.99 -1.96
C ILE A 147 -20.94 -4.80 -1.47
N MET A 148 -20.28 -3.70 -1.06
CA MET A 148 -20.98 -2.51 -0.56
C MET A 148 -21.84 -1.84 -1.64
N ASN A 149 -21.42 -1.89 -2.91
CA ASN A 149 -22.21 -1.43 -4.04
C ASN A 149 -23.46 -2.30 -4.26
N SER A 150 -23.34 -3.63 -4.13
CA SER A 150 -24.50 -4.52 -4.19
C SER A 150 -25.48 -4.26 -3.04
N VAL A 151 -24.98 -4.03 -1.84
CA VAL A 151 -25.79 -3.65 -0.68
C VAL A 151 -26.51 -2.31 -0.92
N ALA A 152 -25.82 -1.30 -1.44
CA ALA A 152 -26.41 -0.01 -1.77
C ALA A 152 -27.57 -0.18 -2.77
N LYS A 153 -27.37 -0.97 -3.83
CA LYS A 153 -28.41 -1.28 -4.84
C LYS A 153 -29.60 -2.03 -4.23
N ALA A 154 -29.35 -3.03 -3.39
CA ALA A 154 -30.42 -3.76 -2.68
C ALA A 154 -31.27 -2.83 -1.78
N LEU A 155 -30.68 -1.73 -1.30
CA LEU A 155 -31.38 -0.67 -0.56
C LEU A 155 -32.06 0.36 -1.48
N GLY A 156 -32.09 0.14 -2.80
CA GLY A 156 -32.65 1.09 -3.77
C GLY A 156 -31.85 2.39 -3.85
N SER A 157 -30.56 2.36 -3.52
CA SER A 157 -29.65 3.48 -3.65
C SER A 157 -28.79 3.28 -4.90
N GLU A 158 -29.05 4.09 -5.90
CA GLU A 158 -28.38 4.12 -7.21
C GLU A 158 -27.62 5.45 -7.39
N PRO A 159 -26.63 5.51 -8.29
CA PRO A 159 -26.00 6.77 -8.68
C PRO A 159 -27.01 7.82 -9.12
N GLY A 160 -26.77 9.08 -8.78
CA GLY A 160 -27.68 10.19 -9.09
C GLY A 160 -28.65 10.50 -7.95
N GLU A 161 -29.94 10.62 -8.24
CA GLU A 161 -30.94 11.14 -7.28
C GLU A 161 -31.08 10.30 -6.00
N SER A 162 -30.95 8.97 -6.10
CA SER A 162 -31.09 8.09 -4.95
C SER A 162 -29.76 7.81 -4.20
N ALA A 163 -28.65 8.39 -4.63
CA ALA A 163 -27.33 8.13 -4.04
C ALA A 163 -27.28 8.41 -2.54
N LYS A 164 -27.99 9.44 -2.07
CA LYS A 164 -28.10 9.83 -0.65
C LYS A 164 -28.89 8.85 0.21
N LYS A 165 -29.56 7.85 -0.36
CA LYS A 165 -30.25 6.83 0.45
C LYS A 165 -29.25 6.07 1.33
N ALA A 166 -28.18 5.53 0.73
CA ALA A 166 -27.12 4.83 1.45
C ALA A 166 -25.78 4.84 0.68
N GLY A 167 -25.82 4.84 -0.66
CA GLY A 167 -24.67 4.59 -1.52
C GLY A 167 -23.58 5.65 -1.38
N SER A 168 -23.90 6.93 -1.32
CA SER A 168 -22.93 8.00 -1.15
C SER A 168 -22.05 7.78 0.09
N TYR A 169 -22.69 7.56 1.24
CA TYR A 169 -22.02 7.22 2.50
C TYR A 169 -21.15 5.95 2.39
N LEU A 170 -21.74 4.85 1.89
CA LEU A 170 -21.06 3.57 1.81
C LEU A 170 -19.81 3.63 0.93
N MET A 171 -19.86 4.36 -0.19
CA MET A 171 -18.72 4.51 -1.10
C MET A 171 -17.60 5.31 -0.46
N VAL A 172 -17.87 6.49 0.09
CA VAL A 172 -16.85 7.30 0.78
C VAL A 172 -16.25 6.52 1.95
N ASN A 173 -17.12 5.91 2.78
CA ASN A 173 -16.67 5.11 3.91
C ASN A 173 -15.78 3.93 3.49
N THR A 174 -16.11 3.21 2.42
CA THR A 174 -15.29 2.11 1.87
C THR A 174 -13.88 2.58 1.55
N TYR A 175 -13.75 3.72 0.88
CA TYR A 175 -12.44 4.27 0.55
C TYR A 175 -11.66 4.73 1.79
N MET A 176 -12.30 5.48 2.69
CA MET A 176 -11.67 6.01 3.90
C MET A 176 -11.21 4.89 4.83
N VAL A 177 -12.02 3.87 5.04
CA VAL A 177 -11.68 2.67 5.81
C VAL A 177 -10.46 1.97 5.22
N THR A 178 -10.43 1.78 3.90
CA THR A 178 -9.28 1.17 3.22
C THR A 178 -7.99 1.97 3.43
N LYS A 179 -8.05 3.29 3.53
CA LYS A 179 -6.87 4.11 3.84
C LYS A 179 -6.37 3.86 5.25
N VAL A 180 -7.27 3.70 6.22
CA VAL A 180 -6.91 3.39 7.60
C VAL A 180 -6.31 1.99 7.73
N THR A 181 -6.97 0.97 7.20
CA THR A 181 -6.49 -0.43 7.30
C THR A 181 -5.17 -0.63 6.55
N SER A 182 -4.92 0.14 5.48
CA SER A 182 -3.64 0.13 4.76
C SER A 182 -2.47 0.61 5.61
N LEU A 183 -2.71 1.40 6.66
CA LEU A 183 -1.71 1.83 7.62
C LEU A 183 -1.31 0.69 8.58
N MET A 184 -2.27 -0.12 9.04
CA MET A 184 -2.15 -0.96 10.23
C MET A 184 -1.15 -2.10 10.08
N PHE A 185 -0.96 -2.63 8.88
CA PHE A 185 -0.09 -3.78 8.62
C PHE A 185 0.90 -3.48 7.49
N ALA A 186 2.15 -3.90 7.65
CA ALA A 186 3.17 -3.73 6.62
C ALA A 186 2.74 -4.36 5.28
N THR A 187 2.09 -5.51 5.32
CA THR A 187 1.58 -6.23 4.16
C THR A 187 0.25 -5.69 3.61
N ALA A 188 -0.39 -4.71 4.24
CA ALA A 188 -1.69 -4.19 3.77
C ALA A 188 -1.61 -3.38 2.45
N MET A 189 -0.43 -2.93 2.07
CA MET A 189 -0.11 -2.41 0.74
C MET A 189 1.39 -2.51 0.44
N ALA A 190 1.76 -2.82 -0.80
CA ALA A 190 3.16 -2.96 -1.22
C ALA A 190 4.05 -1.72 -0.91
N PRO A 191 3.58 -0.47 -1.03
CA PRO A 191 4.36 0.70 -0.64
C PRO A 191 4.83 0.72 0.82
N ASN A 192 4.13 0.07 1.75
CA ASN A 192 4.57 -0.01 3.15
C ASN A 192 5.85 -0.83 3.30
N LEU A 193 5.93 -1.96 2.61
CA LEU A 193 7.11 -2.82 2.64
C LEU A 193 8.31 -2.15 1.97
N LEU A 194 8.08 -1.36 0.91
CA LEU A 194 9.11 -0.52 0.31
C LEU A 194 9.56 0.59 1.28
N ALA A 195 8.61 1.20 1.99
CA ALA A 195 8.92 2.20 3.00
C ALA A 195 9.77 1.61 4.13
N ALA A 196 9.41 0.44 4.64
CA ALA A 196 10.20 -0.27 5.66
C ALA A 196 11.63 -0.58 5.16
N ASP A 197 11.79 -1.02 3.90
CA ASP A 197 13.10 -1.27 3.30
C ASP A 197 13.97 0.01 3.27
N TYR A 198 13.41 1.14 2.89
CA TYR A 198 14.12 2.43 2.91
C TYR A 198 14.46 2.90 4.32
N MET A 199 13.52 2.76 5.28
CA MET A 199 13.74 3.12 6.68
C MET A 199 14.88 2.30 7.27
N ASN A 200 14.91 1.00 7.04
CA ASN A 200 15.95 0.11 7.51
C ASN A 200 17.32 0.45 6.88
N LYS A 201 17.37 0.74 5.58
CA LYS A 201 18.62 1.07 4.87
C LYS A 201 19.16 2.47 5.20
N ILE A 202 18.30 3.48 5.27
CA ILE A 202 18.74 4.90 5.42
C ILE A 202 18.95 5.25 6.89
N LEU A 203 18.04 4.81 7.75
CA LEU A 203 18.08 5.15 9.19
C LEU A 203 18.75 4.10 10.06
N GLY A 204 18.98 2.88 9.53
CA GLY A 204 19.57 1.78 10.30
C GLY A 204 18.64 1.22 11.38
N VAL A 205 17.33 1.38 11.23
CA VAL A 205 16.33 0.78 12.12
C VAL A 205 15.97 -0.62 11.66
N ASP A 206 15.35 -1.42 12.53
CA ASP A 206 14.84 -2.77 12.17
C ASP A 206 13.29 -2.75 12.26
N ILE A 207 12.67 -2.22 11.22
CA ILE A 207 11.21 -2.24 11.09
C ILE A 207 10.80 -3.51 10.34
N ASN A 208 10.34 -4.48 11.12
CA ASN A 208 9.78 -5.72 10.64
C ASN A 208 8.24 -5.68 10.69
N TRP A 209 7.59 -6.75 10.19
CA TRP A 209 6.12 -6.83 10.12
C TRP A 209 5.44 -6.66 11.49
N GLY A 210 5.98 -7.34 12.50
CA GLY A 210 5.39 -7.32 13.84
C GLY A 210 5.55 -5.97 14.53
N LEU A 211 6.71 -5.33 14.44
CA LEU A 211 6.93 -3.99 14.99
C LEU A 211 6.01 -2.96 14.31
N TRP A 212 5.88 -3.06 12.98
CA TRP A 212 4.93 -2.22 12.22
C TRP A 212 3.52 -2.37 12.77
N ALA A 213 3.02 -3.60 12.90
CA ALA A 213 1.68 -3.88 13.42
C ALA A 213 1.52 -3.40 14.86
N LEU A 214 2.47 -3.70 15.76
CA LEU A 214 2.41 -3.27 17.16
C LEU A 214 2.33 -1.74 17.30
N ALA A 215 3.06 -1.01 16.48
CA ALA A 215 3.07 0.45 16.52
C ALA A 215 1.81 1.08 15.93
N LEU A 216 1.24 0.49 14.86
CA LEU A 216 0.23 1.15 14.04
C LEU A 216 -1.19 0.55 14.15
N VAL A 217 -1.35 -0.65 14.74
CA VAL A 217 -2.68 -1.23 14.96
C VAL A 217 -3.50 -0.42 15.94
N VAL A 218 -2.91 0.03 17.06
CA VAL A 218 -3.66 0.80 18.07
C VAL A 218 -4.17 2.14 17.51
N PRO A 219 -3.34 3.02 16.95
CA PRO A 219 -3.84 4.24 16.32
C PRO A 219 -4.77 3.94 15.14
N GLY A 220 -4.53 2.88 14.37
CA GLY A 220 -5.42 2.44 13.31
C GLY A 220 -6.81 2.03 13.81
N LEU A 221 -6.92 1.30 14.93
CA LEU A 221 -8.19 0.95 15.53
C LEU A 221 -8.96 2.19 16.00
N VAL A 222 -8.29 3.15 16.61
CA VAL A 222 -8.91 4.43 16.99
C VAL A 222 -9.47 5.13 15.75
N MET A 223 -8.70 5.20 14.67
CA MET A 223 -9.14 5.78 13.41
C MET A 223 -10.31 4.99 12.79
N LEU A 224 -10.31 3.65 12.86
CA LEU A 224 -11.41 2.82 12.36
C LEU A 224 -12.70 3.00 13.17
N LEU A 225 -12.62 3.30 14.46
CA LEU A 225 -13.79 3.62 15.27
C LEU A 225 -14.37 5.00 14.90
N ILE A 226 -13.51 5.96 14.60
CA ILE A 226 -13.93 7.34 14.28
C ILE A 226 -14.41 7.44 12.83
N THR A 227 -13.73 6.81 11.88
CA THR A 227 -13.94 7.03 10.43
C THR A 227 -15.39 6.75 9.98
N PRO A 228 -16.02 5.59 10.26
CA PRO A 228 -17.39 5.34 9.82
C PRO A 228 -18.40 6.32 10.42
N ALA A 229 -18.22 6.69 11.69
CA ALA A 229 -19.07 7.68 12.35
C ALA A 229 -18.88 9.08 11.75
N LEU A 230 -17.63 9.51 11.54
CA LEU A 230 -17.33 10.81 10.95
C LEU A 230 -17.95 10.95 9.56
N VAL A 231 -17.71 9.95 8.68
CA VAL A 231 -18.30 9.95 7.33
C VAL A 231 -19.81 9.93 7.39
N TYR A 232 -20.41 9.17 8.34
CA TYR A 232 -21.87 9.14 8.53
C TYR A 232 -22.45 10.51 8.89
N TYR A 233 -21.79 11.26 9.76
CA TYR A 233 -22.28 12.59 10.16
C TYR A 233 -22.06 13.64 9.06
N LEU A 234 -21.00 13.53 8.28
CA LEU A 234 -20.70 14.45 7.17
C LEU A 234 -21.58 14.17 5.94
N ASP A 235 -21.85 12.90 5.64
CA ASP A 235 -22.68 12.46 4.52
C ASP A 235 -23.83 11.55 4.99
N LYS A 236 -24.71 12.11 5.81
CA LYS A 236 -25.80 11.37 6.49
C LYS A 236 -26.74 10.71 5.48
N PRO A 237 -26.86 9.38 5.47
CA PRO A 237 -27.79 8.67 4.60
C PRO A 237 -29.25 8.87 5.04
N SER A 238 -30.19 8.84 4.10
CA SER A 238 -31.61 8.94 4.41
C SER A 238 -32.20 7.65 4.94
N ILE A 239 -31.68 6.49 4.52
CA ILE A 239 -32.04 5.18 5.08
C ILE A 239 -31.21 4.95 6.34
N GLN A 240 -31.86 4.73 7.47
CA GLN A 240 -31.20 4.47 8.75
C GLN A 240 -31.31 3.01 9.18
N HIS A 241 -32.46 2.38 8.98
CA HIS A 241 -32.73 0.98 9.33
C HIS A 241 -32.72 0.09 8.12
N ILE A 242 -32.16 -1.11 8.26
CA ILE A 242 -31.89 -2.04 7.17
C ILE A 242 -32.32 -3.44 7.58
N ASP A 243 -33.00 -4.15 6.70
CA ASP A 243 -33.19 -5.59 6.81
C ASP A 243 -31.91 -6.31 6.39
N SER A 244 -30.97 -6.37 7.32
CA SER A 244 -29.67 -6.98 7.09
C SER A 244 -29.77 -8.52 6.90
N HIS A 245 -30.82 -9.15 7.44
CA HIS A 245 -31.04 -10.58 7.28
C HIS A 245 -31.41 -10.92 5.84
N ALA A 246 -32.38 -10.19 5.25
CA ALA A 246 -32.80 -10.44 3.88
C ALA A 246 -31.61 -10.32 2.89
N ILE A 247 -30.83 -9.24 3.00
CA ILE A 247 -29.65 -9.02 2.14
C ILE A 247 -28.59 -10.11 2.32
N ALA A 248 -28.29 -10.46 3.57
CA ALA A 248 -27.24 -11.43 3.86
C ALA A 248 -27.67 -12.87 3.49
N ASP A 249 -28.91 -13.25 3.77
CA ASP A 249 -29.39 -14.60 3.47
C ASP A 249 -29.47 -14.86 1.96
N GLU A 250 -29.84 -13.86 1.16
CA GLU A 250 -29.78 -13.96 -0.31
C GLU A 250 -28.33 -14.18 -0.78
N GLY A 251 -27.38 -13.37 -0.31
CA GLY A 251 -25.98 -13.50 -0.68
C GLY A 251 -25.32 -14.81 -0.19
N LEU A 252 -25.68 -15.29 1.02
CA LEU A 252 -25.20 -16.57 1.55
C LEU A 252 -25.81 -17.76 0.81
N LYS A 253 -27.08 -17.67 0.40
CA LYS A 253 -27.74 -18.68 -0.44
C LYS A 253 -27.08 -18.82 -1.79
N GLU A 254 -26.72 -17.71 -2.43
CA GLU A 254 -25.97 -17.70 -3.69
C GLU A 254 -24.60 -18.38 -3.56
N LEU A 255 -23.90 -18.16 -2.44
CA LEU A 255 -22.60 -18.77 -2.17
C LEU A 255 -22.69 -20.26 -1.81
N GLY A 256 -23.84 -20.73 -1.35
CA GLY A 256 -24.02 -22.11 -0.87
C GLY A 256 -23.26 -22.43 0.42
N PRO A 257 -23.13 -23.73 0.79
CA PRO A 257 -22.39 -24.13 1.99
C PRO A 257 -20.90 -23.83 1.87
N MET A 258 -20.24 -23.67 3.03
CA MET A 258 -18.79 -23.40 3.09
C MET A 258 -17.99 -24.55 2.48
N SER A 259 -17.25 -24.26 1.44
CA SER A 259 -16.42 -25.21 0.70
C SER A 259 -15.17 -25.64 1.47
N GLY A 260 -14.61 -26.80 1.11
CA GLY A 260 -13.31 -27.25 1.63
C GLY A 260 -12.18 -26.24 1.37
N ARG A 261 -12.19 -25.58 0.20
CA ARG A 261 -11.22 -24.53 -0.16
C ARG A 261 -11.31 -23.32 0.77
N GLU A 262 -12.50 -22.87 1.12
CA GLU A 262 -12.69 -21.78 2.08
C GLU A 262 -12.14 -22.15 3.47
N LYS A 263 -12.41 -23.36 3.95
CA LYS A 263 -11.90 -23.86 5.24
C LYS A 263 -10.37 -23.92 5.25
N SER A 264 -9.77 -24.47 4.19
CA SER A 264 -8.31 -24.51 4.03
C SER A 264 -7.72 -23.11 3.98
N LEU A 265 -8.36 -22.17 3.28
CA LEU A 265 -7.90 -20.78 3.22
C LEU A 265 -7.94 -20.10 4.60
N ILE A 266 -8.98 -20.34 5.39
CA ILE A 266 -9.05 -19.82 6.77
C ILE A 266 -7.89 -20.34 7.61
N ALA A 267 -7.59 -21.64 7.53
CA ALA A 267 -6.48 -22.23 8.27
C ALA A 267 -5.14 -21.62 7.84
N ILE A 268 -4.87 -21.52 6.53
CA ILE A 268 -3.66 -20.91 5.97
C ILE A 268 -3.55 -19.46 6.41
N PHE A 269 -4.65 -18.70 6.38
CA PHE A 269 -4.70 -17.32 6.79
C PHE A 269 -4.34 -17.14 8.27
N ILE A 270 -4.94 -17.94 9.17
CA ILE A 270 -4.63 -17.89 10.60
C ILE A 270 -3.16 -18.25 10.84
N LEU A 271 -2.63 -19.29 10.19
CA LEU A 271 -1.23 -19.68 10.32
C LEU A 271 -0.28 -18.58 9.84
N ALA A 272 -0.60 -17.89 8.75
CA ALA A 272 0.19 -16.76 8.27
C ALA A 272 0.18 -15.61 9.29
N LEU A 273 -0.98 -15.23 9.82
CA LEU A 273 -1.09 -14.18 10.84
C LEU A 273 -0.31 -14.53 12.10
N VAL A 274 -0.45 -15.76 12.59
CA VAL A 274 0.31 -16.23 13.74
C VAL A 274 1.81 -16.20 13.45
N GLY A 275 2.25 -16.69 12.29
CA GLY A 275 3.64 -16.68 11.89
C GLY A 275 4.26 -15.29 11.82
N TRP A 276 3.51 -14.28 11.38
CA TRP A 276 3.98 -12.89 11.33
C TRP A 276 3.94 -12.17 12.68
N ALA A 277 2.95 -12.44 13.53
CA ALA A 277 2.78 -11.76 14.80
C ALA A 277 3.61 -12.38 15.93
N LEU A 278 3.74 -13.71 15.95
CA LEU A 278 4.34 -14.48 17.05
C LEU A 278 5.78 -14.04 17.40
N PRO A 279 6.70 -13.80 16.44
CA PRO A 279 8.06 -13.37 16.77
C PRO A 279 8.09 -12.09 17.61
N SER A 280 7.29 -11.09 17.22
CA SER A 280 7.25 -9.81 17.93
C SER A 280 6.54 -9.93 19.27
N ILE A 281 5.47 -10.71 19.36
CA ILE A 281 4.76 -10.98 20.63
C ILE A 281 5.70 -11.68 21.61
N LEU A 282 6.43 -12.71 21.20
CA LEU A 282 7.34 -13.43 22.07
C LEU A 282 8.53 -12.57 22.50
N THR A 283 9.14 -11.85 21.56
CA THR A 283 10.35 -11.07 21.84
C THR A 283 10.05 -9.81 22.66
N GLN A 284 9.01 -9.07 22.31
CA GLN A 284 8.71 -7.79 22.97
C GLN A 284 7.75 -7.96 24.15
N GLY A 285 6.83 -8.93 24.10
CA GLY A 285 5.86 -9.17 25.16
C GLY A 285 6.40 -10.06 26.29
N PHE A 286 7.20 -11.06 25.96
CA PHE A 286 7.67 -12.07 26.93
C PHE A 286 9.19 -12.15 27.08
N GLY A 287 9.96 -11.35 26.33
CA GLY A 287 11.41 -11.36 26.38
C GLY A 287 12.05 -12.64 25.79
N ILE A 288 11.27 -13.48 25.12
CA ILE A 288 11.73 -14.74 24.51
C ILE A 288 12.30 -14.43 23.13
N LYS A 289 13.57 -14.67 22.92
CA LYS A 289 14.24 -14.52 21.62
C LYS A 289 13.70 -15.56 20.64
N PHE A 290 12.80 -15.16 19.79
CA PHE A 290 12.26 -15.98 18.71
C PHE A 290 12.21 -15.17 17.42
N SER A 291 12.73 -15.73 16.34
CA SER A 291 12.70 -15.10 15.02
C SER A 291 12.12 -16.06 13.99
N LEU A 292 11.22 -15.54 13.17
CA LEU A 292 10.69 -16.23 12.01
C LEU A 292 10.64 -15.19 10.88
N ASP A 293 11.27 -15.53 9.77
CA ASP A 293 11.31 -14.61 8.62
C ASP A 293 9.92 -14.45 8.00
N ALA A 294 9.46 -13.21 7.86
CA ALA A 294 8.13 -12.90 7.35
C ALA A 294 7.92 -13.37 5.90
N THR A 295 9.00 -13.40 5.11
CA THR A 295 8.97 -13.90 3.74
C THR A 295 8.80 -15.41 3.69
N ALA A 296 9.48 -16.12 4.59
CA ALA A 296 9.33 -17.57 4.72
C ALA A 296 7.87 -17.93 5.05
N VAL A 297 7.24 -17.21 5.99
CA VAL A 297 5.82 -17.38 6.32
C VAL A 297 4.95 -17.18 5.07
N ALA A 298 5.17 -16.12 4.30
CA ALA A 298 4.39 -15.82 3.10
C ALA A 298 4.57 -16.89 2.01
N ILE A 299 5.80 -17.39 1.81
CA ILE A 299 6.09 -18.46 0.84
C ILE A 299 5.40 -19.75 1.28
N VAL A 300 5.48 -20.12 2.56
CA VAL A 300 4.80 -21.30 3.11
C VAL A 300 3.28 -21.19 2.90
N ALA A 301 2.69 -20.02 3.17
CA ALA A 301 1.26 -19.78 2.94
C ALA A 301 0.88 -19.91 1.46
N MET A 302 1.69 -19.37 0.54
CA MET A 302 1.50 -19.51 -0.91
C MET A 302 1.58 -20.98 -1.34
N VAL A 303 2.61 -21.70 -0.91
CA VAL A 303 2.79 -23.12 -1.25
C VAL A 303 1.64 -23.96 -0.67
N ALA A 304 1.23 -23.69 0.58
CA ALA A 304 0.09 -24.35 1.19
C ALA A 304 -1.20 -24.13 0.39
N ALA A 305 -1.45 -22.90 -0.08
CA ALA A 305 -2.63 -22.59 -0.89
C ALA A 305 -2.63 -23.33 -2.24
N LEU A 306 -1.45 -23.50 -2.87
CA LEU A 306 -1.28 -24.25 -4.10
C LEU A 306 -1.44 -25.76 -3.88
N VAL A 307 -0.75 -26.33 -2.89
CA VAL A 307 -0.76 -27.78 -2.61
C VAL A 307 -2.13 -28.26 -2.13
N THR A 308 -2.83 -27.46 -1.33
CA THR A 308 -4.19 -27.78 -0.88
C THR A 308 -5.27 -27.51 -1.93
N GLY A 309 -4.90 -27.01 -3.10
CA GLY A 309 -5.83 -26.71 -4.21
C GLY A 309 -6.79 -25.55 -3.91
N VAL A 310 -6.47 -24.70 -2.93
CA VAL A 310 -7.20 -23.44 -2.70
C VAL A 310 -7.12 -22.54 -3.92
N ILE A 311 -5.93 -22.45 -4.51
CA ILE A 311 -5.68 -21.84 -5.81
C ILE A 311 -4.90 -22.84 -6.70
N LYS A 312 -5.01 -22.66 -8.01
CA LYS A 312 -4.21 -23.38 -8.99
C LYS A 312 -3.03 -22.54 -9.44
N TRP A 313 -2.03 -23.19 -10.03
CA TRP A 313 -0.89 -22.48 -10.59
C TRP A 313 -1.29 -21.48 -11.67
N GLU A 314 -2.29 -21.83 -12.49
CA GLU A 314 -2.88 -20.97 -13.51
C GLU A 314 -3.45 -19.68 -12.91
N ASP A 315 -4.09 -19.76 -11.73
CA ASP A 315 -4.61 -18.59 -11.04
C ASP A 315 -3.49 -17.59 -10.67
N MET A 316 -2.31 -18.13 -10.31
CA MET A 316 -1.12 -17.31 -10.06
C MET A 316 -0.55 -16.71 -11.36
N LEU A 317 -0.50 -17.47 -12.44
CA LEU A 317 -0.05 -16.97 -13.75
C LEU A 317 -0.97 -15.87 -14.28
N GLU A 318 -2.28 -15.98 -14.07
CA GLU A 318 -3.28 -14.98 -14.45
C GLU A 318 -3.26 -13.73 -13.55
N SER A 319 -2.60 -13.78 -12.40
CA SER A 319 -2.55 -12.67 -11.44
C SER A 319 -1.66 -11.53 -11.95
N LYS A 320 -2.20 -10.72 -12.87
CA LYS A 320 -1.51 -9.55 -13.43
C LYS A 320 -0.97 -8.61 -12.34
N GLY A 321 -1.68 -8.48 -11.21
CA GLY A 321 -1.27 -7.67 -10.08
C GLY A 321 0.02 -8.18 -9.44
N ALA A 322 0.15 -9.49 -9.21
CA ALA A 322 1.33 -10.11 -8.63
C ALA A 322 2.56 -9.93 -9.53
N TRP A 323 2.45 -10.30 -10.81
CA TRP A 323 3.55 -10.19 -11.78
C TRP A 323 3.96 -8.74 -12.05
N ASN A 324 3.01 -7.85 -12.24
CA ASN A 324 3.31 -6.42 -12.38
C ASN A 324 4.08 -5.90 -11.16
N THR A 325 3.65 -6.31 -9.95
CA THR A 325 4.32 -5.88 -8.72
C THR A 325 5.71 -6.50 -8.61
N LEU A 326 5.88 -7.78 -8.90
CA LEU A 326 7.20 -8.42 -8.92
C LEU A 326 8.18 -7.61 -9.78
N ILE A 327 7.78 -7.26 -11.00
CA ILE A 327 8.67 -6.57 -11.95
C ILE A 327 9.00 -5.15 -11.49
N TRP A 328 7.98 -4.32 -11.19
CA TRP A 328 8.29 -2.93 -10.84
C TRP A 328 8.93 -2.80 -9.46
N PHE A 329 8.47 -3.61 -8.51
CA PHE A 329 8.96 -3.53 -7.13
C PHE A 329 10.39 -4.09 -7.01
N GLY A 330 10.67 -5.23 -7.64
CA GLY A 330 12.03 -5.75 -7.75
C GLY A 330 12.97 -4.80 -8.46
N GLY A 331 12.49 -4.15 -9.53
CA GLY A 331 13.25 -3.16 -10.27
C GLY A 331 13.64 -1.95 -9.41
N ILE A 332 12.69 -1.36 -8.68
CA ILE A 332 12.96 -0.17 -7.86
C ILE A 332 13.86 -0.49 -6.66
N ILE A 333 13.67 -1.65 -6.00
CA ILE A 333 14.55 -2.10 -4.92
C ILE A 333 15.97 -2.35 -5.45
N GLY A 334 16.11 -2.93 -6.62
CA GLY A 334 17.42 -3.15 -7.25
C GLY A 334 18.13 -1.85 -7.58
N MET A 335 17.43 -0.90 -8.19
CA MET A 335 17.95 0.44 -8.49
C MET A 335 18.37 1.19 -7.23
N SER A 336 17.52 1.18 -6.19
CA SER A 336 17.83 1.79 -4.89
C SER A 336 19.03 1.12 -4.21
N SER A 337 19.12 -0.21 -4.24
CA SER A 337 20.26 -0.94 -3.71
C SER A 337 21.55 -0.66 -4.46
N ALA A 338 21.48 -0.47 -5.78
CA ALA A 338 22.61 -0.08 -6.58
C ALA A 338 23.11 1.33 -6.20
N LEU A 339 22.19 2.28 -5.97
CA LEU A 339 22.53 3.63 -5.47
C LEU A 339 23.16 3.60 -4.07
N SER A 340 22.63 2.76 -3.17
CA SER A 340 23.21 2.58 -1.85
C SER A 340 24.66 2.05 -1.91
N LYS A 341 24.93 1.08 -2.79
CA LYS A 341 26.29 0.52 -2.98
C LYS A 341 27.31 1.57 -3.47
N VAL A 342 26.89 2.55 -4.25
CA VAL A 342 27.73 3.67 -4.70
C VAL A 342 27.70 4.85 -3.72
N LYS A 343 27.21 4.65 -2.50
CA LYS A 343 27.16 5.61 -1.39
C LYS A 343 26.39 6.90 -1.69
N PHE A 344 25.39 6.80 -2.57
CA PHE A 344 24.59 7.99 -2.94
C PHE A 344 23.83 8.57 -1.74
N PHE A 345 23.25 7.72 -0.88
CA PHE A 345 22.46 8.20 0.25
C PHE A 345 23.32 8.82 1.35
N GLU A 346 24.53 8.35 1.55
CA GLU A 346 25.53 8.96 2.43
C GLU A 346 25.93 10.33 1.91
N TRP A 347 26.29 10.42 0.62
CA TRP A 347 26.60 11.69 -0.04
C TRP A 347 25.43 12.68 0.06
N LEU A 348 24.19 12.21 -0.16
CA LEU A 348 23.01 13.08 -0.07
C LEU A 348 22.83 13.62 1.36
N ALA A 349 23.08 12.80 2.39
CA ALA A 349 23.01 13.23 3.78
C ALA A 349 24.07 14.28 4.10
N ASP A 350 25.32 14.07 3.67
CA ASP A 350 26.41 15.02 3.87
C ASP A 350 26.15 16.33 3.12
N PHE A 351 25.71 16.25 1.87
CA PHE A 351 25.34 17.42 1.07
C PHE A 351 24.22 18.23 1.74
N MET A 352 23.18 17.58 2.23
CA MET A 352 22.09 18.27 2.93
C MET A 352 22.54 18.87 4.26
N GLY A 353 23.37 18.16 5.03
CA GLY A 353 23.89 18.65 6.30
C GLY A 353 24.82 19.85 6.18
N THR A 354 25.56 19.94 5.05
CA THR A 354 26.47 21.09 4.81
C THR A 354 25.77 22.31 4.23
N HIS A 355 24.69 22.13 3.47
CA HIS A 355 24.03 23.22 2.74
C HIS A 355 22.73 23.71 3.39
N PHE A 356 22.12 22.91 4.28
CA PHE A 356 20.86 23.24 4.92
C PHE A 356 20.99 23.19 6.43
N ASN A 357 20.63 24.28 7.09
CA ASN A 357 20.49 24.30 8.55
C ASN A 357 19.03 23.97 8.91
N PHE A 358 18.82 22.79 9.52
CA PHE A 358 17.50 22.35 9.96
C PHE A 358 17.14 22.82 11.38
N GLY A 359 18.00 23.64 12.00
CA GLY A 359 17.84 24.11 13.38
C GLY A 359 18.16 23.04 14.43
N ASP A 360 18.16 23.45 15.69
CA ASP A 360 18.56 22.60 16.83
C ASP A 360 17.36 21.90 17.50
N ASN A 361 16.18 21.90 16.85
CA ASN A 361 14.96 21.28 17.41
C ASN A 361 14.47 20.10 16.58
N PRO A 362 14.90 18.86 16.91
CA PRO A 362 14.48 17.65 16.18
C PRO A 362 12.96 17.40 16.21
N MET A 363 12.25 17.84 17.27
CA MET A 363 10.80 17.68 17.37
C MET A 363 10.08 18.60 16.36
N LEU A 364 10.54 19.84 16.23
CA LEU A 364 10.01 20.76 15.22
C LEU A 364 10.29 20.26 13.81
N ALA A 365 11.49 19.73 13.55
CA ALA A 365 11.83 19.10 12.28
C ALA A 365 10.90 17.92 11.97
N LEU A 366 10.62 17.05 12.94
CA LEU A 366 9.69 15.93 12.79
C LEU A 366 8.28 16.40 12.38
N ILE A 367 7.75 17.44 13.06
CA ILE A 367 6.43 17.99 12.76
C ILE A 367 6.38 18.60 11.35
N ILE A 368 7.40 19.36 10.98
CA ILE A 368 7.50 19.99 9.65
C ILE A 368 7.58 18.93 8.56
N ILE A 369 8.43 17.92 8.73
CA ILE A 369 8.55 16.80 7.78
C ILE A 369 7.21 16.08 7.63
N GLY A 370 6.52 15.82 8.74
CA GLY A 370 5.20 15.20 8.72
C GLY A 370 4.17 16.04 7.95
N ALA A 371 4.10 17.33 8.22
CA ALA A 371 3.19 18.25 7.53
C ALA A 371 3.48 18.34 6.02
N ILE A 372 4.75 18.51 5.64
CA ILE A 372 5.18 18.55 4.23
C ILE A 372 4.89 17.21 3.55
N SER A 373 5.17 16.09 4.23
CA SER A 373 4.91 14.74 3.73
C SER A 373 3.43 14.54 3.37
N ILE A 374 2.51 14.99 4.22
CA ILE A 374 1.07 14.96 3.96
C ILE A 374 0.72 15.87 2.78
N ALA A 375 1.21 17.11 2.74
CA ALA A 375 0.91 18.06 1.68
C ALA A 375 1.39 17.56 0.31
N VAL A 376 2.63 17.11 0.24
CA VAL A 376 3.24 16.57 -0.98
C VAL A 376 2.54 15.29 -1.45
N ARG A 377 1.99 14.49 -0.52
CA ARG A 377 1.26 13.26 -0.88
C ARG A 377 0.08 13.52 -1.83
N TYR A 378 -0.55 14.68 -1.76
CA TYR A 378 -1.64 15.08 -2.66
C TYR A 378 -1.21 15.34 -4.11
N LEU A 379 0.08 15.52 -4.37
CA LEU A 379 0.63 15.63 -5.73
C LEU A 379 0.76 14.26 -6.43
N PHE A 380 0.56 13.17 -5.69
CA PHE A 380 0.74 11.81 -6.21
C PHE A 380 -0.57 11.02 -6.20
N ALA A 381 -0.99 10.57 -7.37
CA ALA A 381 -2.10 9.63 -7.53
C ALA A 381 -1.75 8.17 -7.18
N SER A 382 -0.49 7.90 -6.81
CA SER A 382 0.02 6.56 -6.49
C SER A 382 0.89 6.59 -5.24
N GLY A 383 0.55 5.76 -4.24
CA GLY A 383 1.37 5.59 -3.04
C GLY A 383 2.76 5.06 -3.33
N SER A 384 2.89 4.14 -4.30
CA SER A 384 4.19 3.63 -4.71
C SER A 384 5.08 4.71 -5.30
N ALA A 385 4.55 5.54 -6.21
CA ALA A 385 5.30 6.63 -6.80
C ALA A 385 5.76 7.64 -5.75
N TYR A 386 4.89 7.96 -4.77
CA TYR A 386 5.24 8.84 -3.66
C TYR A 386 6.37 8.25 -2.79
N VAL A 387 6.27 6.99 -2.39
CA VAL A 387 7.29 6.33 -1.56
C VAL A 387 8.63 6.32 -2.27
N VAL A 388 8.65 5.96 -3.56
CA VAL A 388 9.87 5.92 -4.35
C VAL A 388 10.51 7.31 -4.49
N ALA A 389 9.70 8.34 -4.74
CA ALA A 389 10.21 9.68 -5.05
C ALA A 389 10.59 10.47 -3.79
N MET A 390 9.77 10.41 -2.75
CA MET A 390 9.84 11.36 -1.65
C MET A 390 10.37 10.77 -0.35
N LEU A 391 10.12 9.47 -0.10
CA LEU A 391 10.46 8.90 1.19
C LEU A 391 11.97 8.90 1.47
N PRO A 392 12.87 8.52 0.54
CA PRO A 392 14.32 8.62 0.78
C PRO A 392 14.77 10.04 1.14
N VAL A 393 14.18 11.06 0.52
CA VAL A 393 14.48 12.47 0.81
C VAL A 393 14.05 12.81 2.24
N PHE A 394 12.81 12.51 2.63
CA PHE A 394 12.33 12.80 3.99
C PHE A 394 13.12 12.07 5.07
N LEU A 395 13.48 10.80 4.82
CA LEU A 395 14.30 10.02 5.75
C LEU A 395 15.69 10.63 5.90
N THR A 396 16.31 11.06 4.79
CA THR A 396 17.64 11.69 4.81
C THR A 396 17.59 13.04 5.52
N VAL A 397 16.62 13.90 5.21
CA VAL A 397 16.41 15.19 5.90
C VAL A 397 16.24 14.99 7.40
N GLY A 398 15.36 14.09 7.81
CA GLY A 398 15.11 13.82 9.22
C GLY A 398 16.33 13.26 9.95
N LYS A 399 17.12 12.40 9.29
CA LYS A 399 18.39 11.88 9.81
C LYS A 399 19.38 13.01 10.07
N VAL A 400 19.56 13.91 9.10
CA VAL A 400 20.47 15.08 9.23
C VAL A 400 19.98 16.06 10.29
N ALA A 401 18.67 16.25 10.40
CA ALA A 401 18.06 17.10 11.45
C ALA A 401 18.07 16.46 12.86
N GLY A 402 18.70 15.29 13.05
CA GLY A 402 18.80 14.64 14.34
C GLY A 402 17.48 14.09 14.88
N VAL A 403 16.46 13.90 14.02
CA VAL A 403 15.17 13.34 14.42
C VAL A 403 15.33 11.88 14.86
N ASN A 404 14.63 11.47 15.91
CA ASN A 404 14.62 10.08 16.35
C ASN A 404 14.23 9.16 15.17
N PRO A 405 15.08 8.20 14.78
CA PRO A 405 14.86 7.37 13.60
C PRO A 405 13.55 6.56 13.62
N MET A 406 13.15 6.05 14.80
CA MET A 406 11.93 5.28 14.94
C MET A 406 10.69 6.18 14.84
N ALA A 407 10.70 7.34 15.50
CA ALA A 407 9.59 8.31 15.42
C ALA A 407 9.38 8.82 13.99
N LEU A 408 10.47 9.15 13.29
CA LEU A 408 10.44 9.54 11.87
C LEU A 408 9.86 8.44 10.99
N SER A 409 10.31 7.21 11.19
CA SER A 409 9.83 6.05 10.42
C SER A 409 8.33 5.83 10.59
N LEU A 410 7.84 5.81 11.83
CA LEU A 410 6.42 5.57 12.12
C LEU A 410 5.54 6.72 11.63
N LEU A 411 5.98 7.97 11.75
CA LEU A 411 5.27 9.12 11.20
C LEU A 411 5.15 9.02 9.69
N LEU A 412 6.24 8.73 8.98
CA LEU A 412 6.25 8.64 7.52
C LEU A 412 5.49 7.40 7.01
N ALA A 413 5.48 6.31 7.78
CA ALA A 413 4.62 5.16 7.52
C ALA A 413 3.14 5.54 7.55
N ALA A 414 2.73 6.31 8.57
CA ALA A 414 1.36 6.80 8.72
C ALA A 414 0.97 7.75 7.57
N THR A 415 1.80 8.75 7.28
CA THR A 415 1.50 9.74 6.23
C THR A 415 1.46 9.14 4.83
N ASN A 416 2.25 8.09 4.54
CA ASN A 416 2.20 7.38 3.27
C ASN A 416 0.81 6.76 3.01
N SER A 417 0.24 6.11 3.99
CA SER A 417 -1.06 5.45 3.83
C SER A 417 -2.21 6.45 3.87
N TYR A 418 -2.26 7.27 4.92
CA TYR A 418 -3.38 8.14 5.22
C TYR A 418 -3.36 9.45 4.42
N GLY A 419 -2.19 9.96 4.09
CA GLY A 419 -2.04 11.12 3.20
C GLY A 419 -2.72 10.89 1.86
N GLY A 420 -3.37 11.90 1.32
CA GLY A 420 -4.17 11.80 0.09
C GLY A 420 -5.53 11.11 0.27
N ALA A 421 -6.03 10.92 1.50
CA ALA A 421 -7.33 10.32 1.76
C ALA A 421 -8.49 11.21 1.26
N LEU A 422 -8.36 12.53 1.35
CA LEU A 422 -9.44 13.48 1.05
C LEU A 422 -9.75 13.62 -0.45
N THR A 423 -8.87 13.18 -1.35
CA THR A 423 -9.08 13.40 -2.80
C THR A 423 -9.53 12.14 -3.52
N HIS A 424 -10.42 12.32 -4.51
CA HIS A 424 -10.91 11.25 -5.37
C HIS A 424 -9.83 10.66 -6.31
N TYR A 425 -8.60 11.15 -6.25
CA TYR A 425 -7.44 10.68 -7.00
C TYR A 425 -6.22 10.34 -6.11
N GLY A 426 -6.29 10.54 -4.80
CA GLY A 426 -5.16 10.37 -3.87
C GLY A 426 -4.69 8.93 -3.63
N GLY A 427 -5.20 7.98 -4.40
CA GLY A 427 -4.78 6.59 -4.42
C GLY A 427 -5.46 5.83 -5.54
N ALA A 428 -4.90 4.71 -5.95
CA ALA A 428 -5.44 3.94 -7.09
C ALA A 428 -6.83 3.34 -6.85
N ALA A 429 -7.25 3.17 -5.59
CA ALA A 429 -8.60 2.73 -5.24
C ALA A 429 -9.65 3.85 -5.35
N ALA A 430 -9.24 5.11 -5.17
CA ALA A 430 -10.16 6.25 -5.18
C ALA A 430 -10.95 6.39 -6.49
N PRO A 431 -10.32 6.38 -7.68
CA PRO A 431 -11.06 6.45 -8.95
C PRO A 431 -12.03 5.30 -9.17
N ILE A 432 -11.77 4.11 -8.62
CA ILE A 432 -12.67 2.95 -8.74
C ILE A 432 -13.96 3.22 -7.99
N VAL A 433 -13.85 3.65 -6.74
CA VAL A 433 -15.01 3.90 -5.87
C VAL A 433 -15.75 5.17 -6.30
N PHE A 434 -15.03 6.24 -6.61
CA PHE A 434 -15.61 7.50 -7.11
C PHE A 434 -16.27 7.32 -8.47
N GLY A 435 -15.68 6.50 -9.35
CA GLY A 435 -16.22 6.18 -10.67
C GLY A 435 -17.57 5.45 -10.65
N ALA A 436 -17.99 4.92 -9.50
CA ALA A 436 -19.33 4.36 -9.32
C ALA A 436 -20.45 5.43 -9.42
N GLY A 437 -20.12 6.72 -9.34
CA GLY A 437 -21.04 7.82 -9.62
C GLY A 437 -21.99 8.22 -8.48
N TYR A 438 -21.80 7.67 -7.27
CA TYR A 438 -22.61 8.04 -6.09
C TYR A 438 -22.26 9.41 -5.51
N ASN A 439 -21.01 9.86 -5.72
CA ASN A 439 -20.48 11.07 -5.11
C ASN A 439 -20.06 12.09 -6.17
N THR A 440 -20.31 13.36 -5.89
CA THR A 440 -19.72 14.47 -6.63
C THR A 440 -18.33 14.81 -6.06
N VAL A 441 -17.51 15.56 -6.81
CA VAL A 441 -16.22 16.05 -6.30
C VAL A 441 -16.43 16.83 -4.99
N LYS A 442 -17.48 17.64 -4.92
CA LYS A 442 -17.80 18.42 -3.72
C LYS A 442 -18.14 17.52 -2.53
N SER A 443 -18.99 16.50 -2.70
CA SER A 443 -19.38 15.60 -1.60
C SER A 443 -18.26 14.64 -1.19
N TRP A 444 -17.25 14.46 -2.04
CA TRP A 444 -16.09 13.63 -1.71
C TRP A 444 -15.01 14.36 -0.90
N TRP A 445 -14.88 15.70 -1.14
CA TRP A 445 -13.81 16.51 -0.52
C TRP A 445 -14.24 17.18 0.80
N ILE A 446 -15.50 17.16 1.13
CA ILE A 446 -16.09 17.66 2.38
C ILE A 446 -16.30 16.51 3.34
#